data_c64b129d0a10a5f4336551f44926c133
#
_entry.id   c64b129d0a10a5f4336551f44926c133
#
_cell.length_a   1.000
_cell.length_b   1.000
_cell.length_c   1.000
_cell.angle_alpha   90.00
_cell.angle_beta   90.00
_cell.angle_gamma   90.00
#
_symmetry.space_group_name_H-M   'P 1'
#
loop_
_entity.id
_entity.type
_entity.pdbx_description
1 polymer ?
#
loop_
_entity_poly.entity_id
_entity_poly.type
_entity_poly.pdbx_seq_one_letter_code
_entity_poly.pdbx_strand_id
1 'polypeptide(L)'
;MEKQTIFQKFNNIYVAIGFFFLTIALIAIIIPIWPYIWYRINPKETIKETEKIIKEIVPPKVEIEEKKTESVRLDIPPLNTSLPEGKFVKIPKIEVNSPISTSKNSDEGLKNGTWIVKEYGTPEQPDLPIILAAHRFGYSSWSTEKRNRISYYNLPKTGEGDEITIYWNQREYKYKIYKSEESTYITDYSADLILYTCKFFNSPIRIFRYAQRTN
;
A
#
# COMPACT_ATOMS: atom_id res chain seq x y z
N MET A 1 19.25 44.39 -49.05
CA MET A 1 17.98 43.78 -48.62
C MET A 1 18.13 42.31 -48.23
N GLU A 2 19.08 41.57 -48.77
CA GLU A 2 19.22 40.11 -48.55
C GLU A 2 19.73 39.69 -47.14
N LYS A 3 20.54 40.49 -46.48
CA LYS A 3 21.11 40.18 -45.15
C LYS A 3 20.07 40.18 -44.02
N GLN A 4 18.99 40.94 -44.11
CA GLN A 4 17.93 40.96 -43.08
C GLN A 4 17.08 39.71 -43.09
N THR A 5 16.87 39.10 -44.27
CA THR A 5 16.07 37.88 -44.41
C THR A 5 16.77 36.64 -43.83
N ILE A 6 18.09 36.58 -43.88
CA ILE A 6 18.90 35.50 -43.30
C ILE A 6 18.86 35.56 -41.77
N PHE A 7 19.05 36.76 -41.19
CA PHE A 7 18.98 36.95 -39.74
C PHE A 7 17.60 36.59 -39.15
N GLN A 8 16.52 36.96 -39.82
CA GLN A 8 15.14 36.55 -39.41
C GLN A 8 14.93 35.06 -39.48
N LYS A 9 15.44 34.35 -40.48
CA LYS A 9 15.35 32.89 -40.58
C LYS A 9 16.13 32.19 -39.46
N PHE A 10 17.31 32.65 -39.11
CA PHE A 10 18.08 32.10 -37.98
C PHE A 10 17.38 32.34 -36.64
N ASN A 11 16.82 33.54 -36.42
CA ASN A 11 16.08 33.82 -35.18
C ASN A 11 14.86 32.91 -35.03
N ASN A 12 14.11 32.61 -36.07
CA ASN A 12 12.99 31.73 -36.06
C ASN A 12 13.39 30.27 -35.76
N ILE A 13 14.57 29.82 -36.21
CA ILE A 13 15.11 28.49 -35.93
C ILE A 13 15.45 28.35 -34.44
N TYR A 14 16.14 29.35 -33.87
CA TYR A 14 16.47 29.34 -32.43
C TYR A 14 15.21 29.38 -31.55
N VAL A 15 14.23 30.16 -31.94
CA VAL A 15 12.93 30.20 -31.25
C VAL A 15 12.21 28.83 -31.34
N ALA A 16 12.21 28.19 -32.52
CA ALA A 16 11.60 26.86 -32.68
C ALA A 16 12.31 25.79 -31.84
N ILE A 17 13.64 25.81 -31.81
CA ILE A 17 14.46 24.92 -30.96
C ILE A 17 14.16 25.18 -29.48
N GLY A 18 14.08 26.47 -29.07
CA GLY A 18 13.74 26.84 -27.71
C GLY A 18 12.36 26.30 -27.28
N PHE A 19 11.34 26.45 -28.14
CA PHE A 19 10.02 25.88 -27.89
C PHE A 19 10.03 24.35 -27.82
N PHE A 20 10.79 23.68 -28.66
CA PHE A 20 10.95 22.24 -28.64
C PHE A 20 11.52 21.75 -27.30
N PHE A 21 12.62 22.36 -26.83
CA PHE A 21 13.20 22.00 -25.54
C PHE A 21 12.27 22.36 -24.35
N LEU A 22 11.56 23.48 -24.42
CA LEU A 22 10.58 23.85 -23.42
C LEU A 22 9.44 22.81 -23.34
N THR A 23 8.96 22.34 -24.49
CA THR A 23 7.93 21.31 -24.55
C THR A 23 8.41 19.99 -23.92
N ILE A 24 9.65 19.57 -24.23
CA ILE A 24 10.25 18.37 -23.63
C ILE A 24 10.38 18.53 -22.11
N ALA A 25 10.83 19.69 -21.64
CA ALA A 25 10.96 19.97 -20.23
C ALA A 25 9.61 19.92 -19.51
N LEU A 26 8.56 20.50 -20.09
CA LEU A 26 7.20 20.43 -19.57
C LEU A 26 6.67 18.99 -19.50
N ILE A 27 6.88 18.22 -20.55
CA ILE A 27 6.48 16.80 -20.60
C ILE A 27 7.23 16.01 -19.51
N ALA A 28 8.53 16.23 -19.35
CA ALA A 28 9.35 15.56 -18.34
C ALA A 28 8.90 15.88 -16.88
N ILE A 29 8.35 17.07 -16.67
CA ILE A 29 7.79 17.48 -15.36
C ILE A 29 6.38 16.89 -15.18
N ILE A 30 5.55 16.90 -16.22
CA ILE A 30 4.16 16.46 -16.16
C ILE A 30 4.05 14.95 -15.99
N ILE A 31 4.85 14.15 -16.68
CA ILE A 31 4.79 12.68 -16.66
C ILE A 31 4.86 12.12 -15.22
N PRO A 32 5.83 12.47 -14.36
CA PRO A 32 5.89 11.94 -13.00
C PRO A 32 4.78 12.49 -12.07
N ILE A 33 4.23 13.65 -12.38
CA ILE A 33 3.18 14.31 -11.57
C ILE A 33 1.78 13.88 -12.03
N TRP A 34 1.62 13.46 -13.29
CA TRP A 34 0.35 13.10 -13.90
C TRP A 34 -0.45 12.05 -13.13
N PRO A 35 0.15 10.94 -12.66
CA PRO A 35 -0.57 9.96 -11.85
C PRO A 35 -1.16 10.56 -10.58
N TYR A 36 -0.46 11.53 -9.97
CA TYR A 36 -0.92 12.21 -8.76
C TYR A 36 -2.10 13.16 -9.02
N ILE A 37 -2.06 13.86 -10.17
CA ILE A 37 -3.14 14.75 -10.60
C ILE A 37 -4.38 13.94 -10.99
N TRP A 38 -4.18 12.88 -11.79
CA TRP A 38 -5.25 11.97 -12.23
C TRP A 38 -6.00 11.36 -11.06
N TYR A 39 -5.26 10.87 -10.07
CA TYR A 39 -5.80 10.36 -8.82
C TYR A 39 -6.71 11.38 -8.09
N ARG A 40 -6.31 12.63 -8.10
CA ARG A 40 -7.05 13.70 -7.43
C ARG A 40 -8.38 14.04 -8.14
N ILE A 41 -8.41 13.84 -9.45
CA ILE A 41 -9.57 14.18 -10.30
C ILE A 41 -10.55 12.99 -10.42
N ASN A 42 -10.08 11.76 -10.42
CA ASN A 42 -10.88 10.55 -10.66
C ASN A 42 -10.85 9.54 -9.50
N PRO A 43 -11.37 9.87 -8.31
CA PRO A 43 -11.33 8.99 -7.15
C PRO A 43 -12.18 7.71 -7.32
N LYS A 44 -13.19 7.70 -8.20
CA LYS A 44 -14.10 6.56 -8.40
C LYS A 44 -13.50 5.41 -9.22
N GLU A 45 -12.59 5.69 -10.15
CA GLU A 45 -11.93 4.64 -10.94
C GLU A 45 -10.93 3.84 -10.11
N THR A 46 -10.30 4.48 -9.12
CA THR A 46 -9.37 3.84 -8.18
C THR A 46 -10.03 2.69 -7.43
N ILE A 47 -11.29 2.84 -7.09
CA ILE A 47 -12.08 1.88 -6.32
C ILE A 47 -12.28 0.59 -7.14
N LYS A 48 -12.75 0.72 -8.39
CA LYS A 48 -13.00 -0.42 -9.29
C LYS A 48 -11.74 -1.24 -9.58
N GLU A 49 -10.61 -0.57 -9.76
CA GLU A 49 -9.33 -1.24 -10.02
C GLU A 49 -8.81 -1.96 -8.78
N THR A 50 -9.01 -1.39 -7.59
CA THR A 50 -8.63 -2.04 -6.33
C THR A 50 -9.41 -3.34 -6.12
N GLU A 51 -10.72 -3.36 -6.42
CA GLU A 51 -11.55 -4.59 -6.33
C GLU A 51 -11.09 -5.67 -7.31
N LYS A 52 -10.80 -5.28 -8.55
CA LYS A 52 -10.31 -6.22 -9.57
C LYS A 52 -8.98 -6.85 -9.15
N ILE A 53 -8.08 -6.03 -8.61
CA ILE A 53 -6.75 -6.46 -8.21
C ILE A 53 -6.80 -7.34 -6.95
N ILE A 54 -7.67 -7.04 -5.99
CA ILE A 54 -7.87 -7.90 -4.82
C ILE A 54 -8.32 -9.30 -5.25
N LYS A 55 -9.22 -9.39 -6.24
CA LYS A 55 -9.65 -10.68 -6.81
C LYS A 55 -8.54 -11.41 -7.58
N GLU A 56 -7.61 -10.67 -8.18
CA GLU A 56 -6.48 -11.25 -8.92
C GLU A 56 -5.29 -11.63 -8.02
N ILE A 57 -5.09 -10.89 -6.90
CA ILE A 57 -3.99 -11.15 -5.95
C ILE A 57 -4.31 -12.34 -5.02
N VAL A 58 -5.59 -12.56 -4.74
CA VAL A 58 -6.05 -13.74 -4.00
C VAL A 58 -6.32 -14.86 -5.02
N PRO A 59 -5.39 -15.77 -5.27
CA PRO A 59 -5.66 -16.90 -6.15
C PRO A 59 -6.85 -17.69 -5.57
N PRO A 60 -7.75 -18.21 -6.41
CA PRO A 60 -8.80 -19.09 -5.94
C PRO A 60 -8.12 -20.24 -5.22
N LYS A 61 -8.44 -20.39 -3.94
CA LYS A 61 -8.04 -21.43 -2.99
C LYS A 61 -6.96 -22.37 -3.55
N VAL A 62 -5.71 -21.94 -3.46
CA VAL A 62 -4.59 -22.85 -3.66
C VAL A 62 -4.78 -23.91 -2.58
N GLU A 63 -4.88 -25.17 -2.98
CA GLU A 63 -4.68 -26.29 -2.06
C GLU A 63 -3.31 -26.07 -1.44
N ILE A 64 -3.31 -25.49 -0.24
CA ILE A 64 -2.13 -25.36 0.58
C ILE A 64 -1.81 -26.80 0.96
N GLU A 65 -0.88 -27.42 0.26
CA GLU A 65 -0.27 -28.64 0.77
C GLU A 65 0.11 -28.34 2.22
N GLU A 66 -0.49 -29.06 3.13
CA GLU A 66 -0.20 -29.01 4.56
C GLU A 66 1.28 -29.37 4.76
N LYS A 67 2.15 -28.38 4.58
CA LYS A 67 3.47 -28.45 5.13
C LYS A 67 3.34 -28.21 6.61
N LYS A 68 3.01 -29.29 7.31
CA LYS A 68 2.97 -29.43 8.76
C LYS A 68 4.39 -29.23 9.30
N THR A 69 4.88 -28.00 9.23
CA THR A 69 5.98 -27.58 10.09
C THR A 69 5.33 -27.39 11.45
N GLU A 70 5.88 -28.03 12.50
CA GLU A 70 5.49 -27.77 13.88
C GLU A 70 5.57 -26.28 14.13
N SER A 71 4.49 -25.57 13.84
CA SER A 71 4.34 -24.17 14.24
C SER A 71 4.27 -24.18 15.74
N VAL A 72 5.26 -23.61 16.39
CA VAL A 72 5.16 -23.20 17.79
C VAL A 72 3.89 -22.37 17.88
N ARG A 73 2.81 -22.93 18.39
CA ARG A 73 1.58 -22.18 18.65
C ARG A 73 1.94 -21.13 19.68
N LEU A 74 2.17 -19.92 19.22
CA LEU A 74 2.32 -18.79 20.12
C LEU A 74 0.99 -18.58 20.83
N ASP A 75 1.06 -18.51 22.15
CA ASP A 75 -0.12 -18.35 23.00
C ASP A 75 -0.84 -17.04 22.68
N ILE A 76 -2.16 -17.04 22.86
CA ILE A 76 -2.95 -15.82 22.74
C ILE A 76 -2.50 -14.86 23.85
N PRO A 77 -2.04 -13.62 23.53
CA PRO A 77 -1.60 -12.66 24.53
C PRO A 77 -2.69 -12.37 25.58
N PRO A 78 -2.32 -12.04 26.80
CA PRO A 78 -3.27 -11.76 27.86
C PRO A 78 -4.15 -10.55 27.49
N LEU A 79 -5.40 -10.58 27.95
CA LEU A 79 -6.30 -9.44 27.84
C LEU A 79 -5.75 -8.26 28.65
N ASN A 80 -5.69 -7.09 28.05
CA ASN A 80 -5.29 -5.86 28.71
C ASN A 80 -6.34 -4.78 28.46
N THR A 81 -7.19 -4.54 29.44
CA THR A 81 -8.28 -3.57 29.36
C THR A 81 -7.82 -2.12 29.29
N SER A 82 -6.52 -1.82 29.49
CA SER A 82 -5.96 -0.49 29.25
C SER A 82 -5.69 -0.19 27.79
N LEU A 83 -5.70 -1.21 26.93
CA LEU A 83 -5.56 -1.03 25.49
C LEU A 83 -6.89 -0.55 24.89
N PRO A 84 -6.82 0.18 23.75
CA PRO A 84 -8.02 0.66 23.09
C PRO A 84 -8.93 -0.49 22.67
N GLU A 85 -10.22 -0.27 22.84
CA GLU A 85 -11.23 -1.17 22.28
C GLU A 85 -11.19 -1.12 20.75
N GLY A 86 -11.45 -2.29 20.11
CA GLY A 86 -11.46 -2.41 18.66
C GLY A 86 -10.22 -3.07 18.09
N LYS A 87 -9.94 -2.76 16.83
CA LYS A 87 -8.91 -3.42 16.02
C LYS A 87 -8.07 -2.37 15.33
N PHE A 88 -6.77 -2.37 15.57
CA PHE A 88 -5.85 -1.37 15.03
C PHE A 88 -4.52 -2.00 14.62
N VAL A 89 -3.92 -1.46 13.57
CA VAL A 89 -2.52 -1.74 13.22
C VAL A 89 -1.68 -0.49 13.47
N LYS A 90 -0.55 -0.68 14.15
CA LYS A 90 0.42 0.36 14.43
C LYS A 90 1.77 -0.01 13.83
N ILE A 91 2.37 0.92 13.08
CA ILE A 91 3.71 0.78 12.49
C ILE A 91 4.50 2.02 12.90
N PRO A 92 5.23 1.97 14.02
CA PRO A 92 5.84 3.16 14.64
C PRO A 92 6.78 3.91 13.69
N LYS A 93 7.61 3.20 12.95
CA LYS A 93 8.61 3.78 12.02
C LYS A 93 8.02 4.75 11.01
N ILE A 94 6.76 4.57 10.64
CA ILE A 94 6.07 5.38 9.62
C ILE A 94 4.82 6.07 10.17
N GLU A 95 4.68 6.12 11.48
CA GLU A 95 3.60 6.78 12.23
C GLU A 95 2.18 6.29 11.86
N VAL A 96 2.07 5.08 11.30
CA VAL A 96 0.77 4.47 11.02
C VAL A 96 0.12 4.04 12.33
N ASN A 97 -1.13 4.44 12.49
CA ASN A 97 -2.05 4.00 13.53
C ASN A 97 -3.46 3.95 12.91
N SER A 98 -3.75 2.84 12.27
CA SER A 98 -4.91 2.66 11.39
C SER A 98 -5.92 1.70 11.99
N PRO A 99 -7.21 2.03 12.02
CA PRO A 99 -8.24 1.05 12.36
C PRO A 99 -8.26 -0.08 11.31
N ILE A 100 -8.50 -1.31 11.78
CA ILE A 100 -8.65 -2.48 10.91
C ILE A 100 -10.13 -2.75 10.72
N SER A 101 -10.60 -2.60 9.48
CA SER A 101 -11.95 -2.95 9.08
C SER A 101 -12.09 -4.43 8.77
N THR A 102 -13.14 -5.05 9.28
CA THR A 102 -13.55 -6.42 8.97
C THR A 102 -14.75 -6.46 8.02
N SER A 103 -15.02 -5.38 7.27
CA SER A 103 -16.11 -5.35 6.28
C SER A 103 -15.95 -6.47 5.25
N LYS A 104 -17.08 -6.99 4.76
CA LYS A 104 -17.08 -7.95 3.63
C LYS A 104 -16.70 -7.27 2.31
N ASN A 105 -16.95 -5.99 2.23
CA ASN A 105 -16.65 -5.16 1.06
C ASN A 105 -15.31 -4.46 1.29
N SER A 106 -14.34 -4.73 0.42
CA SER A 106 -13.02 -4.12 0.46
C SER A 106 -13.05 -2.60 0.31
N ASP A 107 -13.94 -2.07 -0.52
CA ASP A 107 -14.07 -0.63 -0.74
C ASP A 107 -14.51 0.09 0.54
N GLU A 108 -15.45 -0.51 1.25
CA GLU A 108 -15.91 0.01 2.54
C GLU A 108 -14.79 -0.09 3.59
N GLY A 109 -14.10 -1.22 3.59
CA GLY A 109 -12.98 -1.48 4.49
C GLY A 109 -11.84 -0.48 4.33
N LEU A 110 -11.47 -0.18 3.09
CA LEU A 110 -10.36 0.70 2.75
C LEU A 110 -10.66 2.19 2.93
N LYS A 111 -11.95 2.60 2.98
CA LYS A 111 -12.33 4.02 3.15
C LYS A 111 -11.83 4.65 4.44
N ASN A 112 -11.70 3.84 5.50
CA ASN A 112 -11.40 4.35 6.84
C ASN A 112 -10.04 3.90 7.38
N GLY A 113 -9.24 3.22 6.57
CA GLY A 113 -7.93 2.78 6.99
C GLY A 113 -7.50 1.44 6.40
N THR A 114 -7.12 0.51 7.26
CA THR A 114 -6.66 -0.82 6.90
C THR A 114 -7.84 -1.79 6.81
N TRP A 115 -7.83 -2.65 5.81
CA TRP A 115 -8.80 -3.73 5.64
C TRP A 115 -8.11 -5.08 5.80
N ILE A 116 -8.75 -6.01 6.53
CA ILE A 116 -8.31 -7.40 6.65
C ILE A 116 -9.01 -8.27 5.60
N VAL A 117 -8.24 -9.08 4.87
CA VAL A 117 -8.76 -10.04 3.89
C VAL A 117 -9.36 -11.22 4.63
N LYS A 118 -10.69 -11.40 4.55
CA LYS A 118 -11.46 -12.32 5.42
C LYS A 118 -11.20 -13.79 5.21
N GLU A 119 -10.80 -14.17 4.02
CA GLU A 119 -10.56 -15.56 3.63
C GLU A 119 -9.27 -16.12 4.26
N TYR A 120 -8.53 -15.28 4.99
CA TYR A 120 -7.27 -15.58 5.66
C TYR A 120 -7.38 -15.48 7.18
N GLY A 121 -6.22 -15.57 7.86
CA GLY A 121 -6.14 -15.62 9.32
C GLY A 121 -6.50 -14.31 10.01
N THR A 122 -6.69 -14.44 11.32
CA THR A 122 -6.78 -13.33 12.26
C THR A 122 -5.75 -13.52 13.38
N PRO A 123 -5.42 -12.50 14.17
CA PRO A 123 -4.48 -12.66 15.29
C PRO A 123 -4.89 -13.74 16.29
N GLU A 124 -6.18 -14.03 16.42
CA GLU A 124 -6.72 -15.07 17.31
C GLU A 124 -6.83 -16.45 16.63
N GLN A 125 -6.76 -16.49 15.30
CA GLN A 125 -6.83 -17.70 14.48
C GLN A 125 -5.67 -17.71 13.48
N PRO A 126 -4.45 -18.06 13.93
CA PRO A 126 -3.24 -17.93 13.14
C PRO A 126 -2.97 -19.10 12.18
N ASP A 127 -3.95 -19.96 11.91
CA ASP A 127 -3.78 -21.12 11.02
C ASP A 127 -3.45 -20.72 9.56
N LEU A 128 -3.80 -19.50 9.19
CA LEU A 128 -3.49 -18.86 7.92
C LEU A 128 -2.84 -17.49 8.16
N PRO A 129 -2.03 -16.99 7.22
CA PRO A 129 -1.45 -15.66 7.34
C PRO A 129 -2.54 -14.57 7.46
N ILE A 130 -2.30 -13.59 8.29
CA ILE A 130 -3.12 -12.39 8.35
C ILE A 130 -2.74 -11.53 7.17
N ILE A 131 -3.70 -11.12 6.34
CA ILE A 131 -3.44 -10.24 5.20
C ILE A 131 -4.15 -8.91 5.44
N LEU A 132 -3.35 -7.83 5.52
CA LEU A 132 -3.83 -6.46 5.71
C LEU A 132 -3.51 -5.60 4.49
N ALA A 133 -4.52 -4.96 3.96
CA ALA A 133 -4.42 -4.02 2.86
C ALA A 133 -4.78 -2.59 3.30
N ALA A 134 -4.09 -1.60 2.74
CA ALA A 134 -4.51 -0.21 2.84
C ALA A 134 -4.16 0.55 1.55
N HIS A 135 -4.88 1.63 1.29
CA HIS A 135 -4.51 2.52 0.20
C HIS A 135 -3.09 3.08 0.40
N ARG A 136 -2.35 3.27 -0.69
CA ARG A 136 -1.11 4.02 -0.62
C ARG A 136 -1.38 5.52 -0.60
N PHE A 137 -2.17 5.99 -1.53
CA PHE A 137 -2.36 7.43 -1.74
C PHE A 137 -3.59 7.99 -1.00
N GLY A 138 -4.55 7.15 -0.65
CA GLY A 138 -5.79 7.54 0.03
C GLY A 138 -6.77 8.27 -0.89
N TYR A 139 -7.63 9.09 -0.33
CA TYR A 139 -8.62 9.88 -1.07
C TYR A 139 -8.21 11.35 -1.13
N SER A 140 -8.66 12.07 -2.16
CA SER A 140 -8.38 13.50 -2.33
C SER A 140 -8.91 14.36 -1.17
N SER A 141 -9.94 13.88 -0.47
CA SER A 141 -10.50 14.53 0.71
C SER A 141 -9.68 14.32 2.00
N TRP A 142 -8.67 13.45 1.99
CA TRP A 142 -7.83 13.23 3.15
C TRP A 142 -6.76 14.30 3.27
N SER A 143 -6.58 14.84 4.48
CA SER A 143 -5.39 15.64 4.79
C SER A 143 -4.13 14.78 4.70
N THR A 144 -2.98 15.42 4.53
CA THR A 144 -1.68 14.73 4.53
C THR A 144 -1.45 13.94 5.82
N GLU A 145 -1.81 14.53 6.95
CA GLU A 145 -1.72 13.90 8.27
C GLU A 145 -2.61 12.65 8.35
N LYS A 146 -3.90 12.78 8.02
CA LYS A 146 -4.83 11.64 7.99
C LYS A 146 -4.29 10.53 7.08
N ARG A 147 -3.87 10.87 5.86
CA ARG A 147 -3.31 9.89 4.92
C ARG A 147 -2.12 9.14 5.53
N ASN A 148 -1.15 9.85 6.08
CA ASN A 148 0.05 9.22 6.64
C ASN A 148 -0.28 8.31 7.82
N ARG A 149 -1.29 8.66 8.61
CA ARG A 149 -1.69 7.94 9.82
C ARG A 149 -2.50 6.68 9.53
N ILE A 150 -3.40 6.69 8.55
CA ILE A 150 -4.35 5.58 8.33
C ILE A 150 -4.15 4.82 7.02
N SER A 151 -3.22 5.24 6.16
CA SER A 151 -2.87 4.55 4.92
C SER A 151 -1.46 3.99 4.96
N TYR A 152 -1.12 3.18 3.96
CA TYR A 152 0.24 2.64 3.79
C TYR A 152 1.08 3.50 2.84
N TYR A 153 0.88 4.83 2.84
CA TYR A 153 1.62 5.75 1.99
C TYR A 153 3.13 5.64 2.17
N ASN A 154 3.56 5.54 3.41
CA ASN A 154 4.97 5.44 3.79
C ASN A 154 5.47 3.99 3.94
N LEU A 155 4.67 2.95 3.60
CA LEU A 155 5.08 1.55 3.70
C LEU A 155 6.43 1.25 3.00
N PRO A 156 6.79 1.89 1.86
CA PRO A 156 8.11 1.69 1.26
C PRO A 156 9.30 2.05 2.16
N LYS A 157 9.11 2.88 3.17
CA LYS A 157 10.15 3.27 4.12
C LYS A 157 10.41 2.24 5.22
N THR A 158 9.56 1.20 5.30
CA THR A 158 9.78 0.08 6.22
C THR A 158 10.63 -0.99 5.54
N GLY A 159 11.30 -1.80 6.34
CA GLY A 159 12.16 -2.90 5.89
C GLY A 159 12.32 -3.97 6.95
N GLU A 160 13.24 -4.89 6.70
CA GLU A 160 13.56 -5.98 7.61
C GLU A 160 13.99 -5.44 8.99
N GLY A 161 13.48 -6.08 10.03
CA GLY A 161 13.71 -5.70 11.42
C GLY A 161 12.71 -4.71 11.99
N ASP A 162 11.91 -4.02 11.17
CA ASP A 162 10.90 -3.09 11.66
C ASP A 162 9.73 -3.81 12.31
N GLU A 163 9.16 -3.18 13.33
CA GLU A 163 8.10 -3.74 14.14
C GLU A 163 6.71 -3.28 13.67
N ILE A 164 5.75 -4.19 13.77
CA ILE A 164 4.34 -3.97 13.54
C ILE A 164 3.59 -4.48 14.77
N THR A 165 2.66 -3.69 15.27
CA THR A 165 1.78 -4.10 16.36
C THR A 165 0.34 -4.14 15.87
N ILE A 166 -0.35 -5.22 16.15
CA ILE A 166 -1.81 -5.31 15.96
C ILE A 166 -2.45 -5.32 17.35
N TYR A 167 -3.31 -4.34 17.60
CA TYR A 167 -4.25 -4.39 18.71
C TYR A 167 -5.54 -5.04 18.22
N TRP A 168 -5.95 -6.13 18.89
CA TRP A 168 -7.12 -6.89 18.49
C TRP A 168 -7.88 -7.34 19.73
N ASN A 169 -9.06 -6.81 19.94
CA ASN A 169 -9.89 -7.12 21.10
C ASN A 169 -9.12 -6.95 22.42
N GLN A 170 -8.48 -5.79 22.61
CA GLN A 170 -7.68 -5.45 23.80
C GLN A 170 -6.52 -6.43 24.09
N ARG A 171 -5.98 -7.04 23.04
CA ARG A 171 -4.75 -7.85 23.08
C ARG A 171 -3.71 -7.26 22.14
N GLU A 172 -2.44 -7.36 22.53
CA GLU A 172 -1.32 -6.84 21.76
C GLU A 172 -0.57 -7.97 21.07
N TYR A 173 -0.53 -7.94 19.74
CA TYR A 173 0.19 -8.89 18.90
C TYR A 173 1.33 -8.19 18.20
N LYS A 174 2.57 -8.65 18.42
CA LYS A 174 3.79 -8.06 17.86
C LYS A 174 4.32 -8.89 16.72
N TYR A 175 4.75 -8.21 15.68
CA TYR A 175 5.32 -8.82 14.46
C TYR A 175 6.58 -8.07 14.07
N LYS A 176 7.51 -8.78 13.46
CA LYS A 176 8.75 -8.23 12.92
C LYS A 176 8.87 -8.55 11.45
N ILE A 177 9.14 -7.54 10.63
CA ILE A 177 9.33 -7.71 9.18
C ILE A 177 10.61 -8.49 8.93
N TYR A 178 10.53 -9.57 8.16
CA TYR A 178 11.69 -10.36 7.75
C TYR A 178 11.93 -10.32 6.23
N LYS A 179 10.92 -9.90 5.44
CA LYS A 179 11.04 -9.81 3.97
C LYS A 179 10.27 -8.60 3.45
N SER A 180 10.87 -7.93 2.48
CA SER A 180 10.28 -6.82 1.74
C SER A 180 10.33 -7.13 0.25
N GLU A 181 9.21 -6.96 -0.46
CA GLU A 181 9.11 -7.33 -1.85
C GLU A 181 8.18 -6.41 -2.63
N GLU A 182 8.44 -6.29 -3.92
CA GLU A 182 7.54 -5.69 -4.89
C GLU A 182 7.15 -6.75 -5.92
N SER A 183 5.89 -7.09 -6.00
CA SER A 183 5.36 -8.15 -6.87
C SER A 183 3.93 -7.84 -7.31
N THR A 184 3.42 -8.59 -8.27
CA THR A 184 1.99 -8.55 -8.66
C THR A 184 1.13 -9.53 -7.85
N TYR A 185 1.74 -10.43 -7.08
CA TYR A 185 1.06 -11.43 -6.25
C TYR A 185 1.86 -11.70 -4.96
N ILE A 186 1.22 -12.35 -4.00
CA ILE A 186 1.86 -12.79 -2.76
C ILE A 186 2.74 -14.00 -3.06
N THR A 187 4.03 -13.90 -2.72
CA THR A 187 5.02 -14.96 -3.01
C THR A 187 5.33 -15.82 -1.80
N ASP A 188 4.90 -15.42 -0.61
CA ASP A 188 5.22 -16.11 0.64
C ASP A 188 4.02 -16.13 1.59
N TYR A 189 3.33 -17.26 1.63
CA TYR A 189 2.21 -17.51 2.52
C TYR A 189 2.63 -18.15 3.86
N SER A 190 3.92 -18.34 4.11
CA SER A 190 4.43 -18.82 5.39
C SER A 190 4.57 -17.72 6.46
N ALA A 191 4.38 -16.46 6.05
CA ALA A 191 4.38 -15.33 6.96
C ALA A 191 3.14 -15.37 7.88
N ASP A 192 3.30 -14.93 9.13
CA ASP A 192 2.15 -14.77 10.04
C ASP A 192 1.32 -13.52 9.70
N LEU A 193 1.99 -12.49 9.15
CA LEU A 193 1.37 -11.22 8.76
C LEU A 193 1.93 -10.74 7.42
N ILE A 194 1.04 -10.40 6.51
CA ILE A 194 1.36 -9.80 5.21
C ILE A 194 0.68 -8.44 5.13
N LEU A 195 1.48 -7.38 4.98
CA LEU A 195 0.97 -6.05 4.66
C LEU A 195 1.16 -5.77 3.18
N TYR A 196 0.18 -5.16 2.51
CA TYR A 196 0.40 -4.69 1.15
C TYR A 196 -0.33 -3.39 0.81
N THR A 197 0.24 -2.71 -0.19
CA THR A 197 -0.32 -1.50 -0.79
C THR A 197 0.09 -1.39 -2.27
N CYS A 198 -0.53 -0.49 -3.02
CA CYS A 198 -0.16 -0.22 -4.40
C CYS A 198 1.24 0.40 -4.50
N LYS A 199 2.05 0.02 -5.49
CA LYS A 199 3.33 0.69 -5.75
C LYS A 199 3.11 2.08 -6.37
N PHE A 200 2.29 2.14 -7.40
CA PHE A 200 1.86 3.36 -8.06
C PHE A 200 0.36 3.37 -8.20
N PHE A 201 -0.18 4.50 -8.59
CA PHE A 201 -1.57 4.59 -9.01
C PHE A 201 -1.78 3.76 -10.28
N ASN A 202 -2.85 2.97 -10.32
CA ASN A 202 -3.18 2.06 -11.44
C ASN A 202 -2.08 1.03 -11.80
N SER A 203 -1.14 0.77 -10.89
CA SER A 203 -0.11 -0.25 -11.10
C SER A 203 -0.59 -1.61 -10.62
N PRO A 204 -0.37 -2.71 -11.36
CA PRO A 204 -0.57 -4.06 -10.85
C PRO A 204 0.45 -4.43 -9.78
N ILE A 205 1.58 -3.71 -9.71
CA ILE A 205 2.64 -3.99 -8.74
C ILE A 205 2.21 -3.51 -7.36
N ARG A 206 2.42 -4.38 -6.37
CA ARG A 206 2.19 -4.14 -4.95
C ARG A 206 3.50 -4.11 -4.20
N ILE A 207 3.51 -3.40 -3.10
CA ILE A 207 4.58 -3.40 -2.12
C ILE A 207 4.13 -4.28 -0.99
N PHE A 208 4.85 -5.38 -0.77
CA PHE A 208 4.57 -6.33 0.29
C PHE A 208 5.58 -6.18 1.43
N ARG A 209 5.11 -6.48 2.65
CA ARG A 209 5.91 -6.70 3.85
C ARG A 209 5.43 -7.97 4.51
N TYR A 210 6.34 -8.91 4.64
CA TYR A 210 6.11 -10.20 5.29
C TYR A 210 6.71 -10.17 6.67
N ALA A 211 5.94 -10.52 7.68
CA ALA A 211 6.35 -10.42 9.06
C ALA A 211 6.01 -11.70 9.82
N GLN A 212 6.86 -12.02 10.79
CA GLN A 212 6.66 -13.13 11.73
C GLN A 212 6.23 -12.58 13.07
N ARG A 213 5.37 -13.31 13.76
CA ARG A 213 4.93 -12.99 15.10
C ARG A 213 6.07 -13.21 16.10
N THR A 214 6.16 -12.34 17.10
CA THR A 214 7.25 -12.34 18.09
C THR A 214 6.78 -12.54 19.55
N ASN A 215 5.45 -12.57 19.82
CA ASN A 215 4.87 -12.78 21.14
C ASN A 215 3.65 -13.69 21.13
#